data_a9b6a009eb61758755f9e8107bae460f
#
_entry.id   a9b6a009eb61758755f9e8107bae460f
#
_cell.length_a   1.000
_cell.length_b   1.000
_cell.length_c   1.000
_cell.angle_alpha   90.00
_cell.angle_beta   90.00
_cell.angle_gamma   90.00
#
_symmetry.space_group_name_H-M   'P 1'
#
loop_
_entity.id
_entity.type
_entity.pdbx_description
1 polymer ?
#
loop_
_entity_poly.entity_id
_entity_poly.type
_entity_poly.pdbx_seq_one_letter_code
_entity_poly.pdbx_strand_id
1 'polypeptide(L)'
;MPLHAVAVVDDQAATERAHQAGQDAWWVYLAEVLGHLRVPYSSLAASAAPPGEVCLLIHATTPDAGPTDELEQWVHDGGALILVGDPGPLAVLAGVSADGSVPEDHVVLADNPVWSSRPPVALHAVGGSRLRGNDVEVLARWQSDDAAAITLRRLGGGVVLTYGVDLWQTIVRIQQGYAVTADGQPAADGTAPIDDGILKCEDGMVLSFAVDRAMPPGEPPLDPAFQHVYPPPSAVPMFDQPQADWWCSLFAQSLWWSAAQTGAAVPWLWYWPSGVDAVAHMSHDSDQNVEEHGQAALDAFAEAGVEVTWCHVFPGGYSPELYAAITAAGHENALHYNAMGDADLAVWGWPFARAQYAWAQAVTGTEQIVSNKNHYTRWEGWTDFYPWCERLGIQIDESRGPSKQGDVGFTFGASHVSFPLAPVAESNRLYDVLNLPLHTQDLAWAGHVAVRDVILDGAQAVHGVAHFLFHGPHLHLRPPTRAACIELAAEARRRGMPWWTATRINSWERSRRGVELSVSPHPDGLAVLAQSVEAVPGAAVLLAVPNPGTGPVVKEGSGSARTVIRFGRPFVELTADIVAGDNRWVITP
;
A
#
# COMPACT_ATOMS: atom_id res chain seq x y z
N MET A 1 -21.43 -20.99 -4.10
CA MET A 1 -20.40 -20.36 -4.93
C MET A 1 -19.42 -21.44 -5.34
N PRO A 2 -18.82 -21.39 -6.54
CA PRO A 2 -17.74 -22.31 -6.85
C PRO A 2 -16.61 -22.12 -5.83
N LEU A 3 -15.96 -23.22 -5.43
CA LEU A 3 -14.80 -23.17 -4.54
C LEU A 3 -13.58 -22.68 -5.33
N HIS A 4 -12.74 -21.88 -4.68
CA HIS A 4 -11.48 -21.41 -5.25
C HIS A 4 -10.31 -22.26 -4.75
N ALA A 5 -9.21 -22.28 -5.51
CA ALA A 5 -7.99 -22.99 -5.12
C ALA A 5 -7.39 -22.45 -3.80
N VAL A 6 -7.66 -21.19 -3.48
CA VAL A 6 -7.27 -20.53 -2.22
C VAL A 6 -8.47 -20.48 -1.28
N ALA A 7 -8.27 -20.86 -0.04
CA ALA A 7 -9.24 -20.68 1.02
C ALA A 7 -8.62 -19.98 2.23
N VAL A 8 -9.45 -19.21 2.92
CA VAL A 8 -9.12 -18.54 4.18
C VAL A 8 -9.99 -19.12 5.27
N VAL A 9 -9.41 -19.47 6.42
CA VAL A 9 -10.18 -19.91 7.58
C VAL A 9 -10.96 -18.72 8.13
N ASP A 10 -12.26 -18.91 8.31
CA ASP A 10 -13.14 -17.90 8.91
C ASP A 10 -12.96 -17.92 10.45
N ASP A 11 -12.23 -16.92 10.94
CA ASP A 11 -11.93 -16.75 12.37
C ASP A 11 -12.95 -15.83 13.07
N GLN A 12 -14.23 -15.89 12.70
CA GLN A 12 -15.28 -15.04 13.25
C GLN A 12 -15.36 -15.14 14.79
N ALA A 13 -15.22 -16.36 15.34
CA ALA A 13 -15.23 -16.55 16.79
C ALA A 13 -14.01 -15.89 17.47
N ALA A 14 -12.84 -15.90 16.85
CA ALA A 14 -11.66 -15.20 17.33
C ALA A 14 -11.88 -13.67 17.27
N THR A 15 -12.47 -13.18 16.17
CA THR A 15 -12.81 -11.77 15.99
C THR A 15 -13.80 -11.29 17.06
N GLU A 16 -14.86 -12.06 17.33
CA GLU A 16 -15.82 -11.74 18.37
C GLU A 16 -15.18 -11.71 19.78
N ARG A 17 -14.28 -12.66 20.08
CA ARG A 17 -13.53 -12.65 21.36
C ARG A 17 -12.62 -11.43 21.49
N ALA A 18 -11.89 -11.07 20.44
CA ALA A 18 -11.04 -9.88 20.43
C ALA A 18 -11.87 -8.61 20.68
N HIS A 19 -12.98 -8.44 19.96
CA HIS A 19 -13.88 -7.29 20.12
C HIS A 19 -14.51 -7.22 21.53
N GLN A 20 -14.92 -8.36 22.10
CA GLN A 20 -15.42 -8.42 23.48
C GLN A 20 -14.37 -8.04 24.51
N ALA A 21 -13.09 -8.32 24.21
CA ALA A 21 -11.94 -7.92 25.04
C ALA A 21 -11.50 -6.46 24.78
N GLY A 22 -12.12 -5.73 23.85
CA GLY A 22 -11.70 -4.40 23.45
C GLY A 22 -10.39 -4.36 22.69
N GLN A 23 -10.04 -5.45 21.99
CA GLN A 23 -8.81 -5.61 21.22
C GLN A 23 -9.09 -5.58 19.72
N ASP A 24 -8.17 -5.02 18.94
CA ASP A 24 -8.26 -5.03 17.50
C ASP A 24 -8.01 -6.44 16.93
N ALA A 25 -8.85 -6.84 16.00
CA ALA A 25 -8.72 -8.09 15.24
C ALA A 25 -7.93 -7.82 13.94
N TRP A 26 -6.61 -7.63 14.03
CA TRP A 26 -5.74 -7.24 12.93
C TRP A 26 -5.84 -8.16 11.70
N TRP A 27 -6.11 -9.44 11.91
CA TRP A 27 -6.20 -10.45 10.84
C TRP A 27 -7.33 -10.20 9.83
N VAL A 28 -8.32 -9.38 10.16
CA VAL A 28 -9.35 -8.99 9.20
C VAL A 28 -8.77 -8.18 8.04
N TYR A 29 -7.58 -7.58 8.22
CA TYR A 29 -6.87 -6.83 7.18
C TYR A 29 -6.37 -7.73 6.02
N LEU A 30 -6.31 -9.05 6.20
CA LEU A 30 -6.07 -9.99 5.10
C LEU A 30 -7.05 -9.77 3.94
N ALA A 31 -8.31 -9.41 4.23
CA ALA A 31 -9.31 -9.12 3.21
C ALA A 31 -8.91 -7.91 2.34
N GLU A 32 -8.28 -6.88 2.93
CA GLU A 32 -7.73 -5.75 2.19
C GLU A 32 -6.58 -6.20 1.28
N VAL A 33 -5.63 -6.97 1.80
CA VAL A 33 -4.47 -7.45 1.03
C VAL A 33 -4.89 -8.32 -0.15
N LEU A 34 -5.79 -9.30 0.07
CA LEU A 34 -6.32 -10.15 -1.01
C LEU A 34 -7.22 -9.36 -1.96
N GLY A 35 -7.99 -8.40 -1.43
CA GLY A 35 -8.82 -7.48 -2.20
C GLY A 35 -7.99 -6.60 -3.13
N HIS A 36 -6.86 -6.08 -2.67
CA HIS A 36 -5.93 -5.30 -3.49
C HIS A 36 -5.28 -6.15 -4.60
N LEU A 37 -4.93 -7.40 -4.33
CA LEU A 37 -4.41 -8.34 -5.32
C LEU A 37 -5.50 -8.90 -6.26
N ARG A 38 -6.79 -8.80 -5.89
CA ARG A 38 -7.90 -9.48 -6.56
C ARG A 38 -7.71 -11.00 -6.66
N VAL A 39 -7.08 -11.59 -5.65
CA VAL A 39 -7.00 -13.05 -5.53
C VAL A 39 -8.35 -13.59 -5.04
N PRO A 40 -9.02 -14.43 -5.81
CA PRO A 40 -10.28 -15.06 -5.36
C PRO A 40 -10.00 -16.10 -4.28
N TYR A 41 -10.83 -16.11 -3.24
CA TYR A 41 -10.74 -17.09 -2.16
C TYR A 41 -12.11 -17.50 -1.63
N SER A 42 -12.17 -18.67 -1.00
CA SER A 42 -13.35 -19.17 -0.30
C SER A 42 -13.12 -19.06 1.22
N SER A 43 -14.16 -18.70 1.98
CA SER A 43 -14.10 -18.77 3.45
C SER A 43 -14.49 -20.18 3.89
N LEU A 44 -13.71 -20.78 4.79
CA LEU A 44 -13.96 -22.08 5.41
C LEU A 44 -14.10 -21.92 6.92
N ALA A 45 -15.03 -22.67 7.53
CA ALA A 45 -15.10 -22.73 8.98
C ALA A 45 -13.83 -23.36 9.56
N ALA A 46 -13.35 -22.85 10.72
CA ALA A 46 -12.10 -23.27 11.34
C ALA A 46 -11.99 -24.79 11.61
N SER A 47 -13.12 -25.48 11.76
CA SER A 47 -13.20 -26.93 11.99
C SER A 47 -13.41 -27.76 10.71
N ALA A 48 -13.53 -27.12 9.53
CA ALA A 48 -13.81 -27.82 8.28
C ALA A 48 -12.53 -28.39 7.67
N ALA A 49 -12.56 -29.65 7.25
CA ALA A 49 -11.52 -30.20 6.38
C ALA A 49 -11.55 -29.47 5.02
N PRO A 50 -10.38 -29.14 4.43
CA PRO A 50 -10.38 -28.48 3.14
C PRO A 50 -11.06 -29.34 2.07
N PRO A 51 -12.03 -28.78 1.30
CA PRO A 51 -12.61 -29.48 0.14
C PRO A 51 -11.55 -29.80 -0.92
N GLY A 52 -11.79 -30.83 -1.74
CA GLY A 52 -10.80 -31.29 -2.72
C GLY A 52 -10.38 -30.28 -3.79
N GLU A 53 -11.15 -29.21 -3.99
CA GLU A 53 -10.80 -28.10 -4.90
C GLU A 53 -9.83 -27.10 -4.25
N VAL A 54 -9.76 -27.05 -2.92
CA VAL A 54 -8.85 -26.17 -2.19
C VAL A 54 -7.45 -26.76 -2.18
N CYS A 55 -6.50 -25.99 -2.66
CA CYS A 55 -5.08 -26.37 -2.73
C CYS A 55 -4.21 -25.59 -1.76
N LEU A 56 -4.64 -24.39 -1.36
CA LEU A 56 -3.95 -23.50 -0.43
C LEU A 56 -4.93 -23.05 0.65
N LEU A 57 -4.57 -23.28 1.92
CA LEU A 57 -5.32 -22.84 3.10
C LEU A 57 -4.53 -21.79 3.89
N ILE A 58 -5.19 -20.71 4.28
CA ILE A 58 -4.61 -19.62 5.05
C ILE A 58 -5.32 -19.52 6.40
N HIS A 59 -4.55 -19.60 7.48
CA HIS A 59 -4.96 -19.15 8.82
C HIS A 59 -4.34 -17.77 9.07
N ALA A 60 -5.19 -16.76 9.16
CA ALA A 60 -4.76 -15.37 9.31
C ALA A 60 -4.44 -14.98 10.77
N THR A 61 -4.77 -15.84 11.72
CA THR A 61 -4.49 -15.70 13.16
C THR A 61 -4.22 -17.06 13.78
N THR A 62 -3.83 -17.10 15.06
CA THR A 62 -3.61 -18.33 15.82
C THR A 62 -4.83 -19.26 15.73
N PRO A 63 -4.67 -20.50 15.26
CA PRO A 63 -5.74 -21.47 15.16
C PRO A 63 -6.34 -21.84 16.52
N ASP A 64 -7.66 -22.01 16.59
CA ASP A 64 -8.38 -22.39 17.82
C ASP A 64 -8.34 -23.89 18.11
N ALA A 65 -8.08 -24.72 17.09
CA ALA A 65 -8.12 -26.17 17.20
C ALA A 65 -6.87 -26.83 16.60
N GLY A 66 -6.53 -27.99 17.13
CA GLY A 66 -5.44 -28.83 16.59
C GLY A 66 -5.81 -29.39 15.21
N PRO A 67 -4.82 -29.97 14.51
CA PRO A 67 -5.06 -30.57 13.22
C PRO A 67 -6.02 -31.76 13.39
N THR A 68 -6.95 -31.90 12.43
CA THR A 68 -7.66 -33.16 12.27
C THR A 68 -6.79 -34.13 11.45
N ASP A 69 -7.05 -35.42 11.55
CA ASP A 69 -6.37 -36.42 10.71
C ASP A 69 -6.53 -36.07 9.21
N GLU A 70 -7.68 -35.51 8.85
CA GLU A 70 -7.97 -35.09 7.47
C GLU A 70 -7.10 -33.89 7.05
N LEU A 71 -6.85 -32.91 7.91
CA LEU A 71 -5.97 -31.76 7.60
C LEU A 71 -4.51 -32.21 7.47
N GLU A 72 -4.03 -33.08 8.38
CA GLU A 72 -2.69 -33.64 8.28
C GLU A 72 -2.50 -34.43 6.98
N GLN A 73 -3.47 -35.29 6.65
CA GLN A 73 -3.45 -36.06 5.39
C GLN A 73 -3.51 -35.16 4.17
N TRP A 74 -4.35 -34.09 4.20
CA TRP A 74 -4.45 -33.13 3.12
C TRP A 74 -3.12 -32.42 2.84
N VAL A 75 -2.41 -31.98 3.88
CA VAL A 75 -1.05 -31.42 3.71
C VAL A 75 -0.10 -32.49 3.16
N HIS A 76 -0.12 -33.70 3.74
CA HIS A 76 0.77 -34.78 3.31
C HIS A 76 0.55 -35.16 1.82
N ASP A 77 -0.66 -35.06 1.33
CA ASP A 77 -1.04 -35.38 -0.05
C ASP A 77 -0.76 -34.24 -1.06
N GLY A 78 -0.19 -33.12 -0.59
CA GLY A 78 0.25 -32.04 -1.46
C GLY A 78 -0.42 -30.69 -1.24
N GLY A 79 -1.25 -30.54 -0.20
CA GLY A 79 -1.85 -29.26 0.19
C GLY A 79 -0.82 -28.29 0.71
N ALA A 80 -1.07 -26.99 0.52
CA ALA A 80 -0.24 -25.91 1.06
C ALA A 80 -0.97 -25.18 2.20
N LEU A 81 -0.28 -24.96 3.31
CA LEU A 81 -0.82 -24.29 4.49
C LEU A 81 0.03 -23.06 4.81
N ILE A 82 -0.60 -21.90 4.97
CA ILE A 82 0.03 -20.68 5.47
C ILE A 82 -0.57 -20.35 6.84
N LEU A 83 0.29 -20.23 7.84
CA LEU A 83 -0.06 -19.83 9.21
C LEU A 83 0.53 -18.45 9.48
N VAL A 84 -0.26 -17.52 10.02
CA VAL A 84 0.20 -16.20 10.43
C VAL A 84 -0.04 -16.03 11.93
N GLY A 85 1.01 -15.65 12.66
CA GLY A 85 1.04 -15.58 14.12
C GLY A 85 1.53 -16.87 14.79
N ASP A 86 1.16 -17.09 16.04
CA ASP A 86 1.46 -18.30 16.78
C ASP A 86 0.78 -19.51 16.12
N PRO A 87 1.51 -20.57 15.74
CA PRO A 87 0.90 -21.77 15.20
C PRO A 87 -0.02 -22.50 16.19
N GLY A 88 0.09 -22.22 17.50
CA GLY A 88 -0.79 -22.74 18.54
C GLY A 88 -0.97 -24.26 18.45
N PRO A 89 -2.24 -24.74 18.41
CA PRO A 89 -2.53 -26.16 18.29
C PRO A 89 -2.00 -26.85 17.03
N LEU A 90 -1.67 -26.10 15.96
CA LEU A 90 -1.07 -26.63 14.73
C LEU A 90 0.46 -26.71 14.78
N ALA A 91 1.09 -26.48 15.93
CA ALA A 91 2.55 -26.49 16.09
C ALA A 91 3.21 -27.80 15.61
N VAL A 92 2.57 -28.95 15.82
CA VAL A 92 3.07 -30.24 15.33
C VAL A 92 3.09 -30.28 13.80
N LEU A 93 2.04 -29.77 13.16
CA LEU A 93 1.94 -29.71 11.70
C LEU A 93 2.91 -28.67 11.12
N ALA A 94 3.05 -27.53 11.79
CA ALA A 94 4.00 -26.48 11.42
C ALA A 94 5.47 -26.88 11.63
N GLY A 95 5.74 -27.86 12.53
CA GLY A 95 7.09 -28.24 12.94
C GLY A 95 7.79 -27.20 13.84
N VAL A 96 7.04 -26.19 14.27
CA VAL A 96 7.51 -25.11 15.15
C VAL A 96 6.43 -24.74 16.16
N SER A 97 6.87 -24.20 17.29
CA SER A 97 6.00 -23.58 18.30
C SER A 97 6.49 -22.17 18.62
N ALA A 98 5.61 -21.33 19.11
CA ALA A 98 5.99 -20.02 19.63
C ALA A 98 6.82 -20.17 20.93
N ASP A 99 7.91 -19.41 21.05
CA ASP A 99 8.83 -19.37 22.20
C ASP A 99 9.12 -17.93 22.60
N GLY A 100 8.13 -17.30 23.21
CA GLY A 100 8.19 -15.91 23.66
C GLY A 100 7.78 -14.89 22.59
N SER A 101 7.13 -13.84 23.07
CA SER A 101 6.64 -12.73 22.24
C SER A 101 7.77 -11.78 21.83
N VAL A 102 7.58 -11.12 20.70
CA VAL A 102 8.40 -10.01 20.20
C VAL A 102 7.47 -8.81 20.02
N PRO A 103 7.58 -7.77 20.84
CA PRO A 103 6.69 -6.61 20.73
C PRO A 103 7.00 -5.75 19.51
N GLU A 104 8.29 -5.60 19.16
CA GLU A 104 8.79 -4.83 18.03
C GLU A 104 10.25 -5.22 17.74
N ASP A 105 10.60 -5.43 16.50
CA ASP A 105 11.96 -5.76 16.04
C ASP A 105 12.07 -5.60 14.52
N HIS A 106 13.22 -5.94 13.95
CA HIS A 106 13.40 -6.06 12.51
C HIS A 106 13.58 -7.53 12.11
N VAL A 107 13.18 -7.85 10.88
CA VAL A 107 13.24 -9.21 10.33
C VAL A 107 14.22 -9.24 9.18
N VAL A 108 15.27 -10.03 9.32
CA VAL A 108 16.30 -10.29 8.32
C VAL A 108 15.87 -11.47 7.44
N LEU A 109 15.74 -11.23 6.14
CA LEU A 109 15.32 -12.25 5.17
C LEU A 109 16.52 -13.07 4.70
N ALA A 110 16.40 -14.39 4.70
CA ALA A 110 17.39 -15.29 4.11
C ALA A 110 17.14 -15.48 2.59
N ASP A 111 18.17 -15.95 1.87
CA ASP A 111 17.99 -16.47 0.52
C ASP A 111 17.14 -17.73 0.54
N ASN A 112 16.08 -17.77 -0.24
CA ASN A 112 15.15 -18.89 -0.25
C ASN A 112 14.34 -18.94 -1.57
N PRO A 113 13.71 -20.07 -1.92
CA PRO A 113 12.93 -20.20 -3.15
C PRO A 113 11.55 -19.54 -3.09
N VAL A 114 11.06 -19.15 -1.89
CA VAL A 114 9.72 -18.59 -1.69
C VAL A 114 9.64 -17.16 -2.20
N TRP A 115 10.68 -16.36 -1.96
CA TRP A 115 10.71 -14.94 -2.31
C TRP A 115 11.80 -14.65 -3.34
N SER A 116 11.40 -14.46 -4.59
CA SER A 116 12.31 -14.13 -5.69
C SER A 116 12.62 -12.63 -5.77
N SER A 117 11.76 -11.79 -5.20
CA SER A 117 11.95 -10.33 -5.05
C SER A 117 11.88 -9.98 -3.57
N ARG A 118 12.90 -9.29 -3.07
CA ARG A 118 13.05 -8.97 -1.64
C ARG A 118 13.64 -7.58 -1.47
N PRO A 119 13.30 -6.87 -0.36
CA PRO A 119 14.00 -5.64 -0.02
C PRO A 119 15.47 -5.92 0.31
N PRO A 120 16.35 -4.94 0.09
CA PRO A 120 17.77 -5.06 0.42
C PRO A 120 18.07 -4.86 1.92
N VAL A 121 17.06 -4.60 2.73
CA VAL A 121 17.17 -4.25 4.16
C VAL A 121 16.35 -5.21 5.02
N ALA A 122 16.61 -5.23 6.32
CA ALA A 122 15.71 -5.85 7.29
C ALA A 122 14.40 -5.06 7.36
N LEU A 123 13.29 -5.76 7.54
CA LEU A 123 11.96 -5.14 7.60
C LEU A 123 11.52 -4.95 9.05
N HIS A 124 11.02 -3.76 9.34
CA HIS A 124 10.37 -3.44 10.61
C HIS A 124 9.14 -4.32 10.83
N ALA A 125 8.97 -4.83 12.04
CA ALA A 125 7.85 -5.67 12.45
C ALA A 125 7.32 -5.25 13.81
N VAL A 126 6.00 -5.13 13.91
CA VAL A 126 5.28 -4.79 15.15
C VAL A 126 4.50 -6.01 15.60
N GLY A 127 4.95 -6.63 16.67
CA GLY A 127 4.36 -7.84 17.20
C GLY A 127 4.85 -9.12 16.53
N GLY A 128 4.74 -10.20 17.28
CA GLY A 128 5.06 -11.53 16.81
C GLY A 128 5.59 -12.44 17.90
N SER A 129 6.06 -13.60 17.47
CA SER A 129 6.64 -14.63 18.32
C SER A 129 7.92 -15.19 17.71
N ARG A 130 8.87 -15.56 18.55
CA ARG A 130 10.00 -16.40 18.15
C ARG A 130 9.49 -17.80 17.82
N LEU A 131 9.93 -18.34 16.71
CA LEU A 131 9.60 -19.72 16.33
C LEU A 131 10.73 -20.66 16.73
N ARG A 132 10.39 -21.73 17.42
CA ARG A 132 11.33 -22.78 17.80
C ARG A 132 10.83 -24.12 17.27
N GLY A 133 11.69 -24.83 16.57
CA GLY A 133 11.36 -26.15 16.05
C GLY A 133 12.55 -26.82 15.40
N ASN A 134 12.33 -28.06 14.99
CA ASN A 134 13.28 -28.88 14.27
C ASN A 134 12.65 -29.30 12.94
N ASP A 135 13.48 -29.64 11.96
CA ASP A 135 13.01 -30.10 10.65
C ASP A 135 12.21 -29.05 9.86
N VAL A 136 12.67 -27.78 9.95
CA VAL A 136 12.16 -26.65 9.21
C VAL A 136 13.28 -25.86 8.56
N GLU A 137 13.01 -25.27 7.42
CA GLU A 137 13.85 -24.27 6.77
C GLU A 137 13.50 -22.89 7.35
N VAL A 138 14.49 -22.16 7.86
CA VAL A 138 14.29 -20.80 8.37
C VAL A 138 14.43 -19.82 7.22
N LEU A 139 13.34 -19.15 6.86
CA LEU A 139 13.28 -18.18 5.76
C LEU A 139 13.63 -16.76 6.21
N ALA A 140 13.39 -16.45 7.49
CA ALA A 140 13.70 -15.15 8.07
C ALA A 140 13.95 -15.26 9.58
N ARG A 141 14.72 -14.30 10.12
CA ARG A 141 15.12 -14.25 11.53
C ARG A 141 14.85 -12.90 12.15
N TRP A 142 14.55 -12.89 13.42
CA TRP A 142 14.54 -11.68 14.24
C TRP A 142 15.96 -11.11 14.35
N GLN A 143 16.11 -9.81 14.14
CA GLN A 143 17.42 -9.16 14.12
C GLN A 143 18.07 -9.12 15.49
N SER A 144 17.29 -8.97 16.56
CA SER A 144 17.79 -8.79 17.92
C SER A 144 18.48 -10.02 18.51
N ASP A 145 18.06 -11.24 18.14
CA ASP A 145 18.53 -12.47 18.78
C ASP A 145 18.71 -13.67 17.83
N ASP A 146 18.56 -13.45 16.51
CA ASP A 146 18.74 -14.46 15.47
C ASP A 146 17.73 -15.64 15.57
N ALA A 147 16.66 -15.52 16.37
CA ALA A 147 15.60 -16.51 16.43
C ALA A 147 14.80 -16.56 15.13
N ALA A 148 14.22 -17.72 14.81
CA ALA A 148 13.40 -17.85 13.61
C ALA A 148 12.15 -16.98 13.70
N ALA A 149 11.90 -16.19 12.65
CA ALA A 149 10.72 -15.35 12.48
C ALA A 149 9.73 -15.93 11.45
N ILE A 150 10.26 -16.55 10.37
CA ILE A 150 9.43 -17.18 9.33
C ILE A 150 10.08 -18.51 8.96
N THR A 151 9.26 -19.56 8.87
CA THR A 151 9.75 -20.92 8.60
C THR A 151 8.94 -21.61 7.51
N LEU A 152 9.58 -22.56 6.84
CA LEU A 152 8.98 -23.47 5.87
C LEU A 152 9.22 -24.91 6.28
N ARG A 153 8.17 -25.69 6.37
CA ARG A 153 8.23 -27.15 6.51
C ARG A 153 7.73 -27.84 5.25
N ARG A 154 8.44 -28.88 4.83
CA ARG A 154 7.95 -29.81 3.79
C ARG A 154 7.42 -31.06 4.49
N LEU A 155 6.19 -31.47 4.17
CA LEU A 155 5.55 -32.61 4.79
C LEU A 155 4.85 -33.46 3.70
N GLY A 156 5.41 -34.65 3.44
CA GLY A 156 4.95 -35.47 2.31
C GLY A 156 5.10 -34.73 0.98
N GLY A 157 4.01 -34.57 0.27
CA GLY A 157 3.93 -33.79 -0.97
C GLY A 157 3.64 -32.30 -0.77
N GLY A 158 3.26 -31.89 0.45
CA GLY A 158 2.81 -30.53 0.73
C GLY A 158 3.80 -29.68 1.52
N VAL A 159 3.35 -28.47 1.87
CA VAL A 159 4.17 -27.45 2.54
C VAL A 159 3.38 -26.72 3.62
N VAL A 160 4.08 -26.33 4.71
CA VAL A 160 3.55 -25.45 5.74
C VAL A 160 4.48 -24.26 5.89
N LEU A 161 3.99 -23.06 5.63
CA LEU A 161 4.69 -21.81 5.82
C LEU A 161 4.15 -21.12 7.07
N THR A 162 5.02 -20.76 8.01
CA THR A 162 4.63 -20.13 9.28
C THR A 162 5.30 -18.78 9.43
N TYR A 163 4.50 -17.73 9.54
CA TYR A 163 4.90 -16.38 9.92
C TYR A 163 4.75 -16.22 11.43
N GLY A 164 5.86 -16.15 12.16
CA GLY A 164 5.86 -15.76 13.59
C GLY A 164 5.66 -14.26 13.79
N VAL A 165 5.71 -13.47 12.71
CA VAL A 165 5.41 -12.03 12.71
C VAL A 165 3.89 -11.84 12.76
N ASP A 166 3.42 -10.90 13.57
CA ASP A 166 2.03 -10.41 13.52
C ASP A 166 1.85 -9.55 12.26
N LEU A 167 1.79 -10.22 11.11
CA LEU A 167 1.91 -9.62 9.78
C LEU A 167 0.88 -8.51 9.56
N TRP A 168 -0.38 -8.76 9.92
CA TRP A 168 -1.46 -7.81 9.68
C TRP A 168 -1.37 -6.58 10.58
N GLN A 169 -1.03 -6.77 11.85
CA GLN A 169 -0.72 -5.67 12.76
C GLN A 169 0.47 -4.86 12.26
N THR A 170 1.54 -5.53 11.83
CA THR A 170 2.73 -4.90 11.26
C THR A 170 2.37 -4.01 10.08
N ILE A 171 1.65 -4.54 9.08
CA ILE A 171 1.25 -3.78 7.89
C ILE A 171 0.40 -2.56 8.28
N VAL A 172 -0.67 -2.77 9.08
CA VAL A 172 -1.57 -1.68 9.48
C VAL A 172 -0.84 -0.63 10.32
N ARG A 173 0.01 -1.04 11.25
CA ARG A 173 0.75 -0.11 12.11
C ARG A 173 1.77 0.71 11.32
N ILE A 174 2.45 0.13 10.35
CA ILE A 174 3.35 0.91 9.49
C ILE A 174 2.53 1.88 8.63
N GLN A 175 1.44 1.44 7.99
CA GLN A 175 0.63 2.27 7.09
C GLN A 175 -0.18 3.36 7.81
N GLN A 176 -0.65 3.11 9.03
CA GLN A 176 -1.58 3.99 9.73
C GLN A 176 -0.99 4.62 10.99
N GLY A 177 0.15 4.13 11.46
CA GLY A 177 0.79 4.62 12.69
C GLY A 177 0.00 4.30 13.96
N TYR A 178 0.30 5.07 14.99
CA TYR A 178 -0.40 5.16 16.26
C TYR A 178 -1.32 6.39 16.29
N ALA A 179 -2.16 6.48 17.31
CA ALA A 179 -3.01 7.67 17.52
C ALA A 179 -2.14 8.88 17.87
N VAL A 180 -2.30 9.96 17.11
CA VAL A 180 -1.64 11.24 17.35
C VAL A 180 -2.40 12.00 18.43
N THR A 181 -1.82 12.08 19.62
CA THR A 181 -2.38 12.77 20.79
C THR A 181 -1.43 13.79 21.40
N ALA A 182 -0.19 13.81 20.93
CA ALA A 182 0.88 14.73 21.35
C ALA A 182 1.88 14.89 20.20
N ASP A 183 2.65 15.96 20.28
CA ASP A 183 3.79 16.21 19.40
C ASP A 183 4.79 15.05 19.44
N GLY A 184 5.34 14.68 18.29
CA GLY A 184 6.28 13.59 18.14
C GLY A 184 7.67 13.92 18.72
N GLN A 185 8.55 12.93 18.71
CA GLN A 185 9.95 13.13 19.08
C GLN A 185 10.78 13.40 17.81
N PRO A 186 11.62 14.46 17.82
CA PRO A 186 12.49 14.73 16.68
C PRO A 186 13.54 13.64 16.50
N ALA A 187 14.05 13.51 15.28
CA ALA A 187 15.21 12.66 15.04
C ALA A 187 16.42 13.14 15.84
N ALA A 188 17.13 12.21 16.51
CA ALA A 188 18.28 12.54 17.36
C ALA A 188 19.45 13.19 16.60
N ASP A 189 19.51 13.02 15.28
CA ASP A 189 20.49 13.63 14.39
C ASP A 189 20.09 15.04 13.91
N GLY A 190 18.95 15.58 14.35
CA GLY A 190 18.47 16.91 14.04
C GLY A 190 17.87 17.07 12.63
N THR A 191 17.70 16.00 11.88
CA THR A 191 17.24 16.07 10.47
C THR A 191 15.73 16.20 10.31
N ALA A 192 14.93 15.71 11.26
CA ALA A 192 13.48 15.74 11.25
C ALA A 192 12.93 16.35 12.56
N PRO A 193 12.93 17.71 12.69
CA PRO A 193 12.40 18.37 13.89
C PRO A 193 10.87 18.43 13.81
N ILE A 194 10.23 17.31 14.11
CA ILE A 194 8.75 17.17 14.05
C ILE A 194 8.06 17.75 15.30
N ASP A 195 8.80 18.03 16.37
CA ASP A 195 8.36 18.62 17.65
C ASP A 195 8.13 20.13 17.52
N ASP A 196 7.22 20.56 16.66
CA ASP A 196 7.00 21.97 16.32
C ASP A 196 5.68 22.56 16.86
N GLY A 197 4.99 21.84 17.74
CA GLY A 197 3.72 22.26 18.35
C GLY A 197 2.50 22.00 17.48
N ILE A 198 2.66 21.31 16.36
CA ILE A 198 1.59 20.99 15.41
C ILE A 198 1.42 19.48 15.38
N LEU A 199 0.24 18.98 15.75
CA LEU A 199 -0.07 17.56 15.64
C LEU A 199 -0.20 17.15 14.17
N LYS A 200 0.61 16.20 13.73
CA LYS A 200 0.73 15.77 12.33
C LYS A 200 0.73 14.26 12.19
N CYS A 201 0.53 13.77 10.99
CA CYS A 201 0.54 12.31 10.72
C CYS A 201 1.83 11.64 11.21
N GLU A 202 2.98 12.23 10.97
CA GLU A 202 4.30 11.68 11.32
C GLU A 202 4.56 11.59 12.83
N ASP A 203 3.82 12.33 13.67
CA ASP A 203 3.92 12.21 15.13
C ASP A 203 3.48 10.83 15.63
N GLY A 204 2.68 10.13 14.84
CA GLY A 204 2.22 8.76 15.12
C GLY A 204 2.94 7.68 14.30
N MET A 205 3.96 8.00 13.50
CA MET A 205 4.63 7.00 12.66
C MET A 205 5.29 5.90 13.49
N VAL A 206 5.44 4.71 12.89
CA VAL A 206 6.02 3.53 13.51
C VAL A 206 7.50 3.38 13.14
N LEU A 207 7.86 3.68 11.89
CA LEU A 207 9.22 3.50 11.42
C LEU A 207 10.22 4.37 12.20
N SER A 208 11.39 3.81 12.48
CA SER A 208 12.41 4.41 13.34
C SER A 208 13.34 5.34 12.56
N PHE A 209 13.49 6.58 13.00
CA PHE A 209 14.52 7.49 12.48
C PHE A 209 15.96 6.96 12.57
N ALA A 210 16.23 6.07 13.52
CA ALA A 210 17.57 5.55 13.76
C ALA A 210 17.91 4.33 12.88
N VAL A 211 16.91 3.56 12.46
CA VAL A 211 17.12 2.24 11.84
C VAL A 211 16.53 2.15 10.44
N ASP A 212 15.36 2.77 10.20
CA ASP A 212 14.58 2.59 8.97
C ASP A 212 14.88 3.63 7.88
N ARG A 213 15.96 4.40 8.05
CA ARG A 213 16.40 5.42 7.08
C ARG A 213 17.78 5.12 6.53
N ALA A 214 17.99 5.54 5.29
CA ALA A 214 19.30 5.53 4.66
C ALA A 214 19.61 6.87 3.97
N MET A 215 20.90 7.15 3.75
CA MET A 215 21.29 8.23 2.86
C MET A 215 20.90 7.88 1.42
N PRO A 216 20.42 8.84 0.61
CA PRO A 216 20.23 8.62 -0.81
C PRO A 216 21.52 8.10 -1.46
N PRO A 217 21.45 7.18 -2.44
CA PRO A 217 22.62 6.60 -3.08
C PRO A 217 23.54 7.67 -3.69
N GLY A 218 24.85 7.57 -3.41
CA GLY A 218 25.85 8.50 -3.92
C GLY A 218 26.03 9.76 -3.08
N GLU A 219 25.17 10.01 -2.12
CA GLU A 219 25.32 11.14 -1.20
C GLU A 219 26.31 10.80 -0.06
N PRO A 220 27.05 11.79 0.45
CA PRO A 220 27.96 11.60 1.57
C PRO A 220 27.19 11.30 2.87
N PRO A 221 27.82 10.66 3.87
CA PRO A 221 27.23 10.55 5.21
C PRO A 221 26.81 11.90 5.76
N LEU A 222 25.77 11.90 6.59
CA LEU A 222 25.31 13.12 7.27
C LEU A 222 26.46 13.78 8.03
N ASP A 223 26.64 15.11 7.83
CA ASP A 223 27.60 15.89 8.61
C ASP A 223 27.18 15.86 10.10
N PRO A 224 28.05 15.45 11.04
CA PRO A 224 27.73 15.48 12.47
C PRO A 224 27.39 16.89 13.00
N ALA A 225 27.77 17.97 12.26
CA ALA A 225 27.42 19.34 12.58
C ALA A 225 26.15 19.82 11.85
N PHE A 226 25.39 18.90 11.24
CA PHE A 226 24.17 19.23 10.49
C PHE A 226 23.21 20.05 11.36
N GLN A 227 22.65 21.09 10.77
CA GLN A 227 21.55 21.84 11.33
C GLN A 227 20.44 21.94 10.29
N HIS A 228 19.21 21.71 10.75
CA HIS A 228 18.05 21.78 9.90
C HIS A 228 17.83 23.21 9.36
N VAL A 229 17.89 23.35 8.04
CA VAL A 229 17.66 24.64 7.34
C VAL A 229 16.98 24.42 6.00
N TYR A 230 16.30 25.44 5.51
CA TYR A 230 15.67 25.45 4.20
C TYR A 230 16.35 26.47 3.27
N PRO A 231 16.74 26.12 2.03
CA PRO A 231 16.83 24.76 1.48
C PRO A 231 17.97 23.98 2.14
N PRO A 232 17.90 22.61 2.11
CA PRO A 232 18.99 21.80 2.66
C PRO A 232 20.28 21.99 1.86
N PRO A 233 21.43 22.12 2.53
CA PRO A 233 22.72 22.25 1.85
C PRO A 233 23.22 20.92 1.29
N SER A 234 22.72 19.80 1.78
CA SER A 234 23.05 18.42 1.38
C SER A 234 21.88 17.50 1.61
N ALA A 235 21.93 16.30 1.06
CA ALA A 235 20.98 15.25 1.39
C ALA A 235 21.09 14.85 2.87
N VAL A 236 19.98 14.35 3.41
CA VAL A 236 19.86 13.79 4.76
C VAL A 236 19.27 12.39 4.68
N PRO A 237 19.39 11.54 5.73
CA PRO A 237 18.74 10.23 5.75
C PRO A 237 17.23 10.33 5.52
N MET A 238 16.68 9.39 4.75
CA MET A 238 15.27 9.32 4.39
C MET A 238 14.74 7.90 4.55
N PHE A 239 13.43 7.73 4.64
CA PHE A 239 12.78 6.42 4.62
C PHE A 239 12.77 5.89 3.18
N ASP A 240 13.81 5.13 2.83
CA ASP A 240 14.09 4.72 1.45
C ASP A 240 13.32 3.49 0.97
N GLN A 241 12.65 2.76 1.89
CA GLN A 241 11.96 1.51 1.58
C GLN A 241 10.46 1.55 1.90
N PRO A 242 9.57 1.13 0.99
CA PRO A 242 8.14 0.95 1.24
C PRO A 242 7.88 -0.35 2.02
N GLN A 243 8.19 -0.36 3.32
CA GLN A 243 8.29 -1.56 4.15
C GLN A 243 6.95 -2.32 4.30
N ALA A 244 5.82 -1.62 4.40
CA ALA A 244 4.50 -2.25 4.45
C ALA A 244 4.16 -2.95 3.13
N ASP A 245 4.50 -2.33 1.99
CA ASP A 245 4.28 -2.94 0.67
C ASP A 245 5.22 -4.13 0.45
N TRP A 246 6.43 -4.08 1.00
CA TRP A 246 7.30 -5.26 0.99
C TRP A 246 6.69 -6.41 1.77
N TRP A 247 6.08 -6.17 2.95
CA TRP A 247 5.36 -7.21 3.69
C TRP A 247 4.21 -7.79 2.89
N CYS A 248 3.39 -6.94 2.24
CA CYS A 248 2.32 -7.38 1.33
C CYS A 248 2.87 -8.21 0.16
N SER A 249 3.98 -7.77 -0.44
CA SER A 249 4.64 -8.46 -1.55
C SER A 249 5.20 -9.83 -1.14
N LEU A 250 5.85 -9.94 0.03
CA LEU A 250 6.36 -11.21 0.54
C LEU A 250 5.23 -12.21 0.82
N PHE A 251 4.12 -11.74 1.38
CA PHE A 251 2.93 -12.57 1.56
C PHE A 251 2.34 -13.04 0.23
N ALA A 252 2.19 -12.14 -0.75
CA ALA A 252 1.70 -12.48 -2.08
C ALA A 252 2.62 -13.49 -2.79
N GLN A 253 3.94 -13.31 -2.70
CA GLN A 253 4.90 -14.27 -3.25
C GLN A 253 4.82 -15.63 -2.55
N SER A 254 4.57 -15.66 -1.24
CA SER A 254 4.34 -16.90 -0.49
C SER A 254 3.09 -17.62 -0.96
N LEU A 255 2.00 -16.88 -1.24
CA LEU A 255 0.77 -17.42 -1.77
C LEU A 255 1.00 -18.04 -3.16
N TRP A 256 1.62 -17.32 -4.10
CA TRP A 256 1.87 -17.82 -5.45
C TRP A 256 2.86 -18.98 -5.47
N TRP A 257 3.91 -18.92 -4.62
CA TRP A 257 4.85 -20.02 -4.51
C TRP A 257 4.19 -21.28 -3.96
N SER A 258 3.39 -21.14 -2.90
CA SER A 258 2.65 -22.25 -2.29
C SER A 258 1.66 -22.88 -3.28
N ALA A 259 0.89 -22.05 -4.02
CA ALA A 259 0.00 -22.53 -5.07
C ALA A 259 0.75 -23.29 -6.16
N ALA A 260 1.93 -22.83 -6.57
CA ALA A 260 2.75 -23.55 -7.55
C ALA A 260 3.23 -24.92 -7.04
N GLN A 261 3.46 -25.10 -5.73
CA GLN A 261 3.82 -26.41 -5.15
C GLN A 261 2.65 -27.41 -5.27
N THR A 262 1.41 -26.93 -5.19
CA THR A 262 0.20 -27.77 -5.25
C THR A 262 -0.25 -28.07 -6.69
N GLY A 263 0.35 -27.43 -7.68
CA GLY A 263 -0.10 -27.53 -9.08
C GLY A 263 -1.31 -26.64 -9.41
N ALA A 264 -1.77 -25.82 -8.49
CA ALA A 264 -2.92 -24.94 -8.68
C ALA A 264 -2.59 -23.73 -9.57
N ALA A 265 -3.57 -23.29 -10.36
CA ALA A 265 -3.55 -21.99 -11.04
C ALA A 265 -4.29 -20.98 -10.18
N VAL A 266 -3.64 -19.87 -9.84
CA VAL A 266 -4.23 -18.77 -9.06
C VAL A 266 -4.25 -17.51 -9.92
N PRO A 267 -5.44 -16.97 -10.25
CA PRO A 267 -5.56 -15.71 -10.96
C PRO A 267 -5.43 -14.55 -9.97
N TRP A 268 -4.89 -13.43 -10.46
CA TRP A 268 -4.90 -12.15 -9.77
C TRP A 268 -4.87 -11.02 -10.79
N LEU A 269 -5.26 -9.80 -10.41
CA LEU A 269 -5.34 -8.67 -11.31
C LEU A 269 -4.18 -7.72 -11.06
N TRP A 270 -3.40 -7.41 -12.12
CA TRP A 270 -2.31 -6.45 -12.06
C TRP A 270 -2.79 -5.10 -11.53
N TYR A 271 -1.93 -4.39 -10.84
CA TYR A 271 -2.27 -3.13 -10.18
C TYR A 271 -2.69 -2.02 -11.15
N TRP A 272 -2.12 -2.02 -12.36
CA TRP A 272 -2.29 -0.97 -13.35
C TRP A 272 -2.75 -1.53 -14.70
N PRO A 273 -3.11 -0.66 -15.67
CA PRO A 273 -3.33 -1.12 -17.04
C PRO A 273 -2.11 -1.85 -17.59
N SER A 274 -2.33 -2.77 -18.51
CA SER A 274 -1.25 -3.53 -19.17
C SER A 274 -0.18 -2.58 -19.74
N GLY A 275 1.08 -2.88 -19.44
CA GLY A 275 2.23 -2.07 -19.85
C GLY A 275 2.58 -0.92 -18.91
N VAL A 276 1.82 -0.70 -17.85
CA VAL A 276 2.15 0.24 -16.78
C VAL A 276 2.65 -0.54 -15.57
N ASP A 277 3.86 -0.24 -15.11
CA ASP A 277 4.49 -0.94 -13.98
C ASP A 277 4.34 -0.19 -12.65
N ALA A 278 4.28 1.14 -12.68
CA ALA A 278 4.06 2.01 -11.55
C ALA A 278 3.52 3.35 -12.06
N VAL A 279 2.93 4.16 -11.20
CA VAL A 279 2.31 5.44 -11.52
C VAL A 279 3.01 6.56 -10.75
N ALA A 280 3.14 7.73 -11.35
CA ALA A 280 3.55 8.94 -10.66
C ALA A 280 2.32 9.82 -10.39
N HIS A 281 2.30 10.46 -9.23
CA HIS A 281 1.28 11.39 -8.79
C HIS A 281 1.91 12.70 -8.32
N MET A 282 1.29 13.82 -8.67
CA MET A 282 1.70 15.13 -8.19
C MET A 282 0.50 15.83 -7.57
N SER A 283 0.62 16.18 -6.30
CA SER A 283 -0.30 17.11 -5.65
C SER A 283 0.28 18.51 -5.59
N HIS A 284 -0.59 19.51 -5.48
CA HIS A 284 -0.24 20.91 -5.36
C HIS A 284 -1.07 21.56 -4.26
N ASP A 285 -0.40 22.14 -3.28
CA ASP A 285 -1.04 22.86 -2.19
C ASP A 285 -1.06 24.37 -2.52
N SER A 286 -2.26 24.97 -2.48
CA SER A 286 -2.49 26.35 -2.89
C SER A 286 -2.06 27.40 -1.86
N ASP A 287 -1.31 27.03 -0.86
CA ASP A 287 -0.93 27.84 0.29
C ASP A 287 -0.94 29.34 0.06
N GLN A 288 -1.58 30.09 0.99
CA GLN A 288 -1.77 31.53 0.94
C GLN A 288 -2.74 32.03 -0.17
N ASN A 289 -3.14 31.21 -1.14
CA ASN A 289 -4.04 31.56 -2.25
C ASN A 289 -3.67 32.89 -2.97
N VAL A 290 -2.36 33.14 -3.17
CA VAL A 290 -1.87 34.32 -3.90
C VAL A 290 -1.98 34.06 -5.40
N GLU A 291 -2.65 34.94 -6.13
CA GLU A 291 -2.95 34.81 -7.56
C GLU A 291 -1.70 34.52 -8.40
N GLU A 292 -0.61 35.29 -8.17
CA GLU A 292 0.64 35.13 -8.88
C GLU A 292 1.30 33.77 -8.63
N HIS A 293 1.14 33.21 -7.41
CA HIS A 293 1.66 31.88 -7.06
C HIS A 293 0.87 30.79 -7.79
N GLY A 294 -0.47 30.92 -7.84
CA GLY A 294 -1.33 30.00 -8.56
C GLY A 294 -1.05 30.02 -10.07
N GLN A 295 -0.90 31.21 -10.67
CA GLN A 295 -0.55 31.33 -12.08
C GLN A 295 0.82 30.72 -12.39
N ALA A 296 1.83 30.96 -11.54
CA ALA A 296 3.16 30.40 -11.72
C ALA A 296 3.18 28.85 -11.60
N ALA A 297 2.34 28.31 -10.73
CA ALA A 297 2.14 26.85 -10.61
C ALA A 297 1.47 26.29 -11.88
N LEU A 298 0.41 26.93 -12.38
CA LEU A 298 -0.27 26.52 -13.61
C LEU A 298 0.70 26.52 -14.80
N ASP A 299 1.54 27.58 -14.93
CA ASP A 299 2.57 27.65 -15.97
C ASP A 299 3.64 26.56 -15.83
N ALA A 300 4.06 26.24 -14.59
CA ALA A 300 5.03 25.20 -14.32
C ALA A 300 4.50 23.81 -14.68
N PHE A 301 3.25 23.49 -14.33
CA PHE A 301 2.64 22.20 -14.66
C PHE A 301 2.34 22.06 -16.16
N ALA A 302 1.98 23.16 -16.83
CA ALA A 302 1.85 23.19 -18.29
C ALA A 302 3.20 22.90 -18.97
N GLU A 303 4.31 23.53 -18.52
CA GLU A 303 5.66 23.25 -19.01
C GLU A 303 6.10 21.83 -18.71
N ALA A 304 5.82 21.34 -17.50
CA ALA A 304 6.05 19.96 -17.11
C ALA A 304 5.15 18.96 -17.86
N GLY A 305 4.03 19.40 -18.44
CA GLY A 305 3.05 18.58 -19.17
C GLY A 305 2.33 17.58 -18.25
N VAL A 306 2.00 17.95 -17.01
CA VAL A 306 1.35 17.09 -16.02
C VAL A 306 0.01 17.67 -15.59
N GLU A 307 -0.96 16.79 -15.39
CA GLU A 307 -2.17 17.09 -14.63
C GLU A 307 -1.90 16.78 -13.16
N VAL A 308 -2.35 17.65 -12.25
CA VAL A 308 -2.09 17.53 -10.81
C VAL A 308 -3.40 17.53 -10.03
N THR A 309 -3.38 17.00 -8.82
CA THR A 309 -4.43 17.21 -7.82
C THR A 309 -4.14 18.52 -7.11
N TRP A 310 -5.01 19.52 -7.34
CA TRP A 310 -4.87 20.86 -6.81
C TRP A 310 -5.67 21.00 -5.52
N CYS A 311 -4.97 21.00 -4.40
CA CYS A 311 -5.55 21.06 -3.05
C CYS A 311 -5.75 22.53 -2.65
N HIS A 312 -7.01 22.96 -2.55
CA HIS A 312 -7.38 24.36 -2.23
C HIS A 312 -7.51 24.56 -0.73
N VAL A 313 -6.73 25.48 -0.17
CA VAL A 313 -6.67 25.78 1.27
C VAL A 313 -7.65 26.90 1.64
N PHE A 314 -8.37 26.71 2.77
CA PHE A 314 -9.13 27.77 3.43
C PHE A 314 -8.24 28.48 4.46
N PRO A 315 -8.33 29.81 4.66
CA PRO A 315 -9.22 30.79 4.02
C PRO A 315 -8.65 31.40 2.75
N GLY A 316 -9.47 32.20 2.08
CA GLY A 316 -9.08 32.93 0.87
C GLY A 316 -9.64 32.33 -0.39
N GLY A 317 -8.83 32.24 -1.43
CA GLY A 317 -9.19 31.71 -2.74
C GLY A 317 -8.58 32.55 -3.85
N TYR A 318 -8.48 31.95 -5.03
CA TYR A 318 -8.08 32.64 -6.26
C TYR A 318 -9.25 33.39 -6.88
N SER A 319 -8.99 34.13 -7.94
CA SER A 319 -10.04 34.67 -8.80
C SER A 319 -10.85 33.56 -9.47
N PRO A 320 -12.13 33.81 -9.82
CA PRO A 320 -12.92 32.85 -10.60
C PRO A 320 -12.25 32.45 -11.92
N GLU A 321 -11.51 33.40 -12.53
CA GLU A 321 -10.78 33.21 -13.78
C GLU A 321 -9.66 32.17 -13.62
N LEU A 322 -8.89 32.23 -12.50
CA LEU A 322 -7.83 31.26 -12.26
C LEU A 322 -8.38 29.87 -11.90
N TYR A 323 -9.45 29.76 -11.12
CA TYR A 323 -10.14 28.48 -10.88
C TYR A 323 -10.64 27.86 -12.19
N ALA A 324 -11.20 28.66 -13.08
CA ALA A 324 -11.63 28.20 -14.41
C ALA A 324 -10.44 27.73 -15.25
N ALA A 325 -9.31 28.44 -15.20
CA ALA A 325 -8.10 28.06 -15.93
C ALA A 325 -7.49 26.75 -15.41
N ILE A 326 -7.44 26.54 -14.08
CA ILE A 326 -6.99 25.30 -13.43
C ILE A 326 -7.84 24.11 -13.92
N THR A 327 -9.16 24.25 -13.85
CA THR A 327 -10.09 23.21 -14.31
C THR A 327 -9.98 22.96 -15.82
N ALA A 328 -9.86 24.03 -16.63
CA ALA A 328 -9.73 23.91 -18.09
C ALA A 328 -8.39 23.26 -18.52
N ALA A 329 -7.35 23.36 -17.71
CA ALA A 329 -6.07 22.69 -17.91
C ALA A 329 -6.10 21.19 -17.55
N GLY A 330 -7.23 20.67 -17.06
CA GLY A 330 -7.39 19.25 -16.69
C GLY A 330 -6.95 18.90 -15.28
N HIS A 331 -6.57 19.90 -14.47
CA HIS A 331 -6.22 19.66 -13.06
C HIS A 331 -7.46 19.28 -12.24
N GLU A 332 -7.26 18.42 -11.26
CA GLU A 332 -8.29 18.03 -10.30
C GLU A 332 -8.42 19.09 -9.20
N ASN A 333 -9.65 19.44 -8.82
CA ASN A 333 -9.89 20.28 -7.64
C ASN A 333 -10.12 19.41 -6.40
N ALA A 334 -9.27 19.59 -5.38
CA ALA A 334 -9.28 18.86 -4.13
C ALA A 334 -9.44 19.81 -2.92
N LEU A 335 -9.86 19.28 -1.78
CA LEU A 335 -9.84 20.00 -0.51
C LEU A 335 -8.44 19.98 0.10
N HIS A 336 -7.97 21.14 0.58
CA HIS A 336 -6.83 21.23 1.49
C HIS A 336 -7.34 21.61 2.88
N TYR A 337 -7.82 20.60 3.64
CA TYR A 337 -8.44 20.86 4.94
C TYR A 337 -7.44 21.50 5.90
N ASN A 338 -7.74 22.75 6.31
CA ASN A 338 -6.88 23.55 7.19
C ASN A 338 -7.39 23.51 8.64
N ALA A 339 -6.56 23.04 9.55
CA ALA A 339 -6.84 23.04 10.99
C ALA A 339 -5.69 23.73 11.78
N MET A 340 -5.06 24.75 11.18
CA MET A 340 -3.89 25.43 11.77
C MET A 340 -4.24 26.60 12.68
N GLY A 341 -5.53 26.97 12.84
CA GLY A 341 -5.98 28.05 13.70
C GLY A 341 -5.71 29.46 13.16
N ASP A 342 -5.41 29.60 11.87
CA ASP A 342 -5.16 30.87 11.18
C ASP A 342 -6.44 31.61 10.76
N ALA A 343 -7.60 30.99 10.93
CA ALA A 343 -8.93 31.56 10.73
C ALA A 343 -9.97 30.87 11.62
N ASP A 344 -11.14 31.49 11.81
CA ASP A 344 -12.22 30.99 12.70
C ASP A 344 -12.72 29.58 12.37
N LEU A 345 -12.59 29.12 11.13
CA LEU A 345 -12.98 27.80 10.67
C LEU A 345 -11.78 26.83 10.50
N ALA A 346 -10.56 27.30 10.78
CA ALA A 346 -9.34 26.50 10.67
C ALA A 346 -9.06 25.77 12.00
N VAL A 347 -9.96 24.88 12.39
CA VAL A 347 -9.88 24.11 13.64
C VAL A 347 -10.11 22.64 13.30
N TRP A 348 -9.40 21.73 13.98
CA TRP A 348 -9.62 20.29 13.84
C TRP A 348 -11.02 19.91 14.37
N GLY A 349 -11.87 19.41 13.51
CA GLY A 349 -13.19 18.96 13.88
C GLY A 349 -14.18 18.90 12.71
N TRP A 350 -15.13 18.00 12.83
CA TRP A 350 -16.17 17.77 11.81
C TRP A 350 -16.90 19.02 11.31
N PRO A 351 -17.35 19.97 12.18
CA PRO A 351 -18.06 21.16 11.70
C PRO A 351 -17.20 22.01 10.77
N PHE A 352 -15.90 22.09 11.03
CA PHE A 352 -14.95 22.89 10.27
C PHE A 352 -14.58 22.21 8.95
N ALA A 353 -14.32 20.90 8.98
CA ALA A 353 -14.08 20.12 7.76
C ALA A 353 -15.28 20.24 6.79
N ARG A 354 -16.51 20.12 7.28
CA ARG A 354 -17.73 20.30 6.49
C ARG A 354 -17.85 21.71 5.92
N ALA A 355 -17.55 22.75 6.71
CA ALA A 355 -17.62 24.13 6.26
C ALA A 355 -16.60 24.43 5.16
N GLN A 356 -15.35 23.94 5.32
CA GLN A 356 -14.31 24.11 4.33
C GLN A 356 -14.55 23.30 3.06
N TYR A 357 -15.14 22.10 3.17
CA TYR A 357 -15.57 21.32 2.01
C TYR A 357 -16.60 22.10 1.17
N ALA A 358 -17.65 22.65 1.82
CA ALA A 358 -18.66 23.46 1.15
C ALA A 358 -18.06 24.74 0.54
N TRP A 359 -17.08 25.36 1.22
CA TRP A 359 -16.35 26.50 0.66
C TRP A 359 -15.59 26.09 -0.61
N ALA A 360 -14.83 24.98 -0.57
CA ALA A 360 -14.06 24.51 -1.72
C ALA A 360 -14.96 24.21 -2.93
N GLN A 361 -16.13 23.57 -2.71
CA GLN A 361 -17.13 23.37 -3.77
C GLN A 361 -17.59 24.71 -4.37
N ALA A 362 -17.86 25.70 -3.52
CA ALA A 362 -18.39 26.99 -3.95
C ALA A 362 -17.35 27.81 -4.77
N VAL A 363 -16.08 27.81 -4.36
CA VAL A 363 -15.05 28.62 -5.05
C VAL A 363 -14.54 27.95 -6.33
N THR A 364 -14.48 26.62 -6.38
CA THR A 364 -14.05 25.88 -7.57
C THR A 364 -15.17 25.59 -8.56
N GLY A 365 -16.44 25.69 -8.12
CA GLY A 365 -17.60 25.25 -8.91
C GLY A 365 -17.67 23.73 -9.10
N THR A 366 -16.88 22.95 -8.34
CA THR A 366 -16.86 21.48 -8.40
C THR A 366 -17.99 20.92 -7.55
N GLU A 367 -18.91 20.20 -8.15
CA GLU A 367 -20.09 19.66 -7.45
C GLU A 367 -19.70 18.64 -6.38
N GLN A 368 -18.76 17.75 -6.67
CA GLN A 368 -18.24 16.76 -5.74
C GLN A 368 -16.71 16.77 -5.75
N ILE A 369 -16.12 17.08 -4.62
CA ILE A 369 -14.69 16.97 -4.39
C ILE A 369 -14.40 15.56 -3.88
N VAL A 370 -13.58 14.82 -4.60
CA VAL A 370 -13.32 13.40 -4.38
C VAL A 370 -12.09 13.19 -3.48
N SER A 371 -11.15 14.13 -3.50
CA SER A 371 -9.86 14.01 -2.81
C SER A 371 -9.63 15.11 -1.79
N ASN A 372 -8.82 14.79 -0.79
CA ASN A 372 -8.39 15.70 0.27
C ASN A 372 -6.92 15.50 0.62
N LYS A 373 -6.32 16.59 1.10
CA LYS A 373 -5.05 16.59 1.80
C LYS A 373 -5.10 17.60 2.92
N ASN A 374 -4.71 17.21 4.12
CA ASN A 374 -4.69 18.11 5.26
C ASN A 374 -3.50 19.05 5.20
N HIS A 375 -3.75 20.36 5.39
CA HIS A 375 -2.70 21.38 5.47
C HIS A 375 -1.71 21.03 6.58
N TYR A 376 -0.40 21.12 6.32
CA TYR A 376 0.69 20.71 7.21
C TYR A 376 0.67 19.23 7.62
N THR A 377 0.12 18.34 6.84
CA THR A 377 -0.12 16.94 7.24
C THR A 377 -0.85 16.81 8.58
N ARG A 378 -1.61 17.86 8.96
CA ARG A 378 -2.31 17.98 10.25
C ARG A 378 -3.17 16.76 10.53
N TRP A 379 -3.03 16.17 11.75
CA TRP A 379 -3.75 14.97 12.12
C TRP A 379 -3.93 14.90 13.64
N GLU A 380 -5.12 14.48 14.08
CA GLU A 380 -5.41 14.15 15.48
C GLU A 380 -6.14 12.81 15.58
N GLY A 381 -5.85 12.02 16.62
CA GLY A 381 -6.36 10.68 16.76
C GLY A 381 -5.67 9.67 15.86
N TRP A 382 -6.29 8.52 15.66
CA TRP A 382 -5.74 7.46 14.80
C TRP A 382 -6.36 7.45 13.41
N THR A 383 -7.69 7.29 13.36
CA THR A 383 -8.45 7.18 12.10
C THR A 383 -9.64 8.16 12.05
N ASP A 384 -9.67 9.12 12.96
CA ASP A 384 -10.80 10.00 13.25
C ASP A 384 -11.24 10.85 12.04
N PHE A 385 -10.33 11.09 11.10
CA PHE A 385 -10.61 11.86 9.89
C PHE A 385 -11.38 11.07 8.82
N TYR A 386 -11.18 9.76 8.71
CA TYR A 386 -11.81 8.96 7.65
C TYR A 386 -13.35 8.92 7.73
N PRO A 387 -14.00 8.83 8.93
CA PRO A 387 -15.45 9.01 9.04
C PRO A 387 -15.96 10.35 8.50
N TRP A 388 -15.15 11.42 8.59
CA TRP A 388 -15.52 12.71 8.01
C TRP A 388 -15.42 12.67 6.49
N CYS A 389 -14.39 12.05 5.94
CA CYS A 389 -14.26 11.85 4.51
C CYS A 389 -15.46 11.09 3.93
N GLU A 390 -15.82 9.94 4.52
CA GLU A 390 -17.00 9.16 4.11
C GLU A 390 -18.28 10.01 4.11
N ARG A 391 -18.51 10.82 5.15
CA ARG A 391 -19.69 11.70 5.27
C ARG A 391 -19.71 12.85 4.26
N LEU A 392 -18.55 13.30 3.77
CA LEU A 392 -18.40 14.35 2.76
C LEU A 392 -18.42 13.78 1.34
N GLY A 393 -18.25 12.47 1.16
CA GLY A 393 -18.07 11.83 -0.14
C GLY A 393 -16.65 11.96 -0.69
N ILE A 394 -15.66 12.29 0.16
CA ILE A 394 -14.25 12.20 -0.13
C ILE A 394 -13.86 10.71 -0.18
N GLN A 395 -13.27 10.27 -1.28
CA GLN A 395 -13.00 8.86 -1.56
C GLN A 395 -11.51 8.51 -1.50
N ILE A 396 -10.63 9.53 -1.49
CA ILE A 396 -9.18 9.36 -1.40
C ILE A 396 -8.58 10.52 -0.58
N ASP A 397 -7.70 10.16 0.35
CA ASP A 397 -7.00 11.10 1.24
C ASP A 397 -5.48 10.98 1.06
N GLU A 398 -4.82 12.13 0.92
CA GLU A 398 -3.39 12.27 0.62
C GLU A 398 -2.60 12.83 1.81
N SER A 399 -3.19 12.80 3.02
CA SER A 399 -2.63 13.52 4.18
C SER A 399 -1.46 12.81 4.85
N ARG A 400 -1.37 11.46 4.76
CA ARG A 400 -0.31 10.70 5.44
C ARG A 400 1.01 10.79 4.69
N GLY A 401 1.99 11.43 5.32
CA GLY A 401 3.31 11.59 4.75
C GLY A 401 4.16 12.59 5.52
N PRO A 402 5.34 12.94 4.97
CA PRO A 402 6.34 13.78 5.64
C PRO A 402 6.01 15.26 5.61
N SER A 403 6.43 16.00 6.65
CA SER A 403 6.44 17.47 6.67
C SER A 403 7.85 18.08 6.74
N LYS A 404 8.88 17.31 7.04
CA LYS A 404 10.26 17.78 7.25
C LYS A 404 11.26 17.06 6.34
N GLN A 405 12.50 17.51 6.31
CA GLN A 405 13.54 16.93 5.44
C GLN A 405 13.88 15.48 5.77
N GLY A 406 14.06 15.17 7.05
CA GLY A 406 14.54 13.87 7.50
C GLY A 406 13.45 12.81 7.63
N ASP A 407 12.21 13.16 7.36
CA ASP A 407 11.09 12.21 7.35
C ASP A 407 10.58 11.92 5.94
N VAL A 408 11.16 12.51 4.88
CA VAL A 408 10.78 12.21 3.48
C VAL A 408 11.00 10.75 3.10
N GLY A 409 10.34 10.33 2.04
CA GLY A 409 10.35 8.97 1.52
C GLY A 409 9.10 8.20 1.94
N PHE A 410 9.27 6.92 2.22
CA PHE A 410 8.16 6.03 2.59
C PHE A 410 7.93 6.03 4.10
N THR A 411 7.63 7.21 4.67
CA THR A 411 7.43 7.46 6.10
C THR A 411 6.39 6.54 6.74
N PHE A 412 5.36 6.17 5.98
CA PHE A 412 4.34 5.18 6.33
C PHE A 412 4.52 3.85 5.58
N GLY A 413 5.72 3.56 5.11
CA GLY A 413 6.10 2.29 4.52
C GLY A 413 5.28 1.85 3.31
N ALA A 414 4.49 2.74 2.70
CA ALA A 414 3.59 2.42 1.62
C ALA A 414 3.81 3.33 0.40
N SER A 415 3.61 2.75 -0.76
CA SER A 415 3.52 3.36 -2.07
C SER A 415 2.19 3.01 -2.74
N HIS A 416 1.56 1.89 -2.34
CA HIS A 416 0.24 1.51 -2.78
C HIS A 416 -0.85 2.25 -2.01
N VAL A 417 -1.99 2.46 -2.69
CA VAL A 417 -3.23 2.89 -2.03
C VAL A 417 -3.83 1.73 -1.25
N SER A 418 -4.46 2.02 -0.12
CA SER A 418 -5.13 1.03 0.72
C SER A 418 -6.38 1.60 1.39
N PHE A 419 -7.34 0.74 1.73
CA PHE A 419 -8.45 1.09 2.60
C PHE A 419 -8.03 0.96 4.07
N PRO A 420 -8.04 2.04 4.86
CA PRO A 420 -7.62 1.99 6.25
C PRO A 420 -8.55 1.13 7.12
N LEU A 421 -7.95 0.46 8.11
CA LEU A 421 -8.64 -0.30 9.13
C LEU A 421 -9.15 0.63 10.24
N ALA A 422 -10.44 0.54 10.55
CA ALA A 422 -11.04 1.20 11.69
C ALA A 422 -10.64 0.52 13.02
N PRO A 423 -10.67 1.22 14.17
CA PRO A 423 -10.43 0.62 15.48
C PRO A 423 -11.54 -0.37 15.87
N VAL A 424 -11.26 -1.16 16.90
CA VAL A 424 -12.22 -2.11 17.49
C VAL A 424 -13.57 -1.46 17.83
N ALA A 425 -13.58 -0.19 18.21
CA ALA A 425 -14.81 0.58 18.49
C ALA A 425 -15.76 0.69 17.27
N GLU A 426 -15.23 0.52 16.06
CA GLU A 426 -15.97 0.44 14.80
C GLU A 426 -15.87 -0.97 14.17
N SER A 427 -15.64 -1.99 15.00
CA SER A 427 -15.59 -3.41 14.61
C SER A 427 -14.52 -3.73 13.55
N ASN A 428 -13.42 -3.01 13.53
CA ASN A 428 -12.30 -3.18 12.58
C ASN A 428 -12.77 -3.24 11.11
N ARG A 429 -13.83 -2.50 10.75
CA ARG A 429 -14.23 -2.37 9.35
C ARG A 429 -13.16 -1.63 8.53
N LEU A 430 -13.16 -1.81 7.25
CA LEU A 430 -12.40 -0.94 6.35
C LEU A 430 -13.19 0.35 6.08
N TYR A 431 -12.53 1.51 6.13
CA TYR A 431 -13.13 2.76 5.67
C TYR A 431 -13.22 2.78 4.14
N ASP A 432 -14.31 3.33 3.60
CA ASP A 432 -14.47 3.50 2.14
C ASP A 432 -13.76 4.77 1.63
N VAL A 433 -12.54 4.97 2.07
CA VAL A 433 -11.64 6.08 1.70
C VAL A 433 -10.26 5.49 1.42
N LEU A 434 -9.73 5.62 0.22
CA LEU A 434 -8.36 5.21 -0.08
C LEU A 434 -7.37 6.16 0.61
N ASN A 435 -6.38 5.61 1.29
CA ASN A 435 -5.19 6.36 1.71
C ASN A 435 -4.17 6.32 0.58
N LEU A 436 -3.75 7.50 0.07
CA LEU A 436 -2.68 7.67 -0.90
C LEU A 436 -1.47 8.32 -0.20
N PRO A 437 -0.42 7.55 0.13
CA PRO A 437 0.70 8.09 0.91
C PRO A 437 1.45 9.18 0.16
N LEU A 438 1.82 10.26 0.87
CA LEU A 438 2.71 11.31 0.40
C LEU A 438 4.17 10.90 0.69
N HIS A 439 5.11 11.18 -0.23
CA HIS A 439 6.51 10.78 -0.04
C HIS A 439 7.47 11.95 0.13
N THR A 440 7.14 13.14 -0.37
CA THR A 440 7.99 14.31 -0.19
C THR A 440 7.22 15.60 -0.41
N GLN A 441 7.79 16.69 0.10
CA GLN A 441 7.43 18.04 -0.24
C GLN A 441 8.49 18.63 -1.16
N ASP A 442 8.28 19.82 -1.69
CA ASP A 442 9.06 20.56 -2.68
C ASP A 442 10.53 20.15 -2.80
N LEU A 443 10.87 19.49 -3.90
CA LEU A 443 12.26 19.20 -4.23
C LEU A 443 13.07 20.51 -4.41
N ALA A 444 14.31 20.51 -3.95
CA ALA A 444 15.19 21.68 -3.89
C ALA A 444 14.73 22.78 -2.90
N TRP A 445 13.76 22.47 -2.02
CA TRP A 445 13.35 23.32 -0.91
C TRP A 445 13.18 22.53 0.38
N ALA A 446 12.12 21.72 0.53
CA ALA A 446 11.91 20.87 1.70
C ALA A 446 12.61 19.51 1.55
N GLY A 447 12.64 18.95 0.34
CA GLY A 447 13.40 17.74 0.00
C GLY A 447 14.64 18.07 -0.83
N HIS A 448 15.76 17.38 -0.56
CA HIS A 448 16.91 17.42 -1.46
C HIS A 448 16.59 16.70 -2.78
N VAL A 449 17.15 17.19 -3.90
CA VAL A 449 16.85 16.61 -5.23
C VAL A 449 17.23 15.13 -5.36
N ALA A 450 18.19 14.66 -4.58
CA ALA A 450 18.62 13.25 -4.57
C ALA A 450 17.53 12.28 -4.12
N VAL A 451 16.49 12.75 -3.38
CA VAL A 451 15.39 11.86 -2.92
C VAL A 451 14.44 11.47 -4.06
N ARG A 452 14.44 12.22 -5.17
CA ARG A 452 13.60 11.95 -6.35
C ARG A 452 13.74 10.51 -6.83
N ASP A 453 14.98 10.10 -7.11
CA ASP A 453 15.24 8.80 -7.71
C ASP A 453 14.95 7.66 -6.73
N VAL A 454 15.21 7.85 -5.45
CA VAL A 454 14.88 6.87 -4.39
C VAL A 454 13.37 6.61 -4.33
N ILE A 455 12.54 7.67 -4.38
CA ILE A 455 11.08 7.54 -4.35
C ILE A 455 10.58 6.86 -5.65
N LEU A 456 11.11 7.25 -6.82
CA LEU A 456 10.73 6.62 -8.09
C LEU A 456 11.15 5.13 -8.12
N ASP A 457 12.37 4.80 -7.68
CA ASP A 457 12.88 3.43 -7.64
C ASP A 457 12.09 2.56 -6.65
N GLY A 458 11.80 3.08 -5.45
CA GLY A 458 11.03 2.37 -4.44
C GLY A 458 9.58 2.09 -4.90
N ALA A 459 8.92 3.08 -5.51
CA ALA A 459 7.59 2.90 -6.08
C ALA A 459 7.59 1.87 -7.23
N GLN A 460 8.60 1.88 -8.09
CA GLN A 460 8.74 0.87 -9.16
C GLN A 460 9.03 -0.53 -8.60
N ALA A 461 9.82 -0.64 -7.53
CA ALA A 461 10.17 -1.92 -6.93
C ALA A 461 8.96 -2.69 -6.38
N VAL A 462 7.97 -1.98 -5.88
CA VAL A 462 6.72 -2.55 -5.37
C VAL A 462 5.53 -2.36 -6.32
N HIS A 463 5.74 -1.68 -7.46
CA HIS A 463 4.70 -1.37 -8.46
C HIS A 463 3.60 -0.42 -7.95
N GLY A 464 3.93 0.52 -7.08
CA GLY A 464 3.01 1.46 -6.44
C GLY A 464 2.92 2.82 -7.13
N VAL A 465 2.63 3.84 -6.33
CA VAL A 465 2.52 5.26 -6.72
C VAL A 465 3.69 6.05 -6.14
N ALA A 466 4.42 6.80 -6.96
CA ALA A 466 5.39 7.79 -6.50
C ALA A 466 4.69 9.15 -6.35
N HIS A 467 4.46 9.61 -5.13
CA HIS A 467 3.71 10.82 -4.84
C HIS A 467 4.62 11.98 -4.43
N PHE A 468 4.57 13.08 -5.16
CA PHE A 468 5.33 14.30 -4.91
C PHE A 468 4.38 15.49 -4.74
N LEU A 469 4.74 16.39 -3.83
CA LEU A 469 4.01 17.63 -3.56
C LEU A 469 4.84 18.83 -3.98
N PHE A 470 4.19 19.86 -4.54
CA PHE A 470 4.77 21.19 -4.75
C PHE A 470 3.80 22.28 -4.32
N HIS A 471 4.35 23.35 -3.66
CA HIS A 471 3.59 24.52 -3.25
C HIS A 471 3.75 25.69 -4.23
N GLY A 472 2.69 26.45 -4.44
CA GLY A 472 2.67 27.61 -5.33
C GLY A 472 3.75 28.66 -5.02
N PRO A 473 3.94 29.08 -3.75
CA PRO A 473 5.00 30.02 -3.38
C PRO A 473 6.40 29.54 -3.79
N HIS A 474 6.69 28.24 -3.67
CA HIS A 474 8.00 27.70 -3.99
C HIS A 474 8.22 27.57 -5.51
N LEU A 475 7.19 27.21 -6.28
CA LEU A 475 7.26 27.22 -7.73
C LEU A 475 7.43 28.62 -8.30
N HIS A 476 6.83 29.66 -7.66
CA HIS A 476 6.95 31.05 -8.08
C HIS A 476 8.28 31.68 -7.68
N LEU A 477 8.68 31.58 -6.41
CA LEU A 477 9.78 32.34 -5.83
C LEU A 477 11.13 31.63 -5.91
N ARG A 478 11.17 30.34 -6.28
CA ARG A 478 12.37 29.49 -6.22
C ARG A 478 12.63 28.78 -7.54
N PRO A 479 13.42 29.38 -8.43
CA PRO A 479 13.76 28.75 -9.71
C PRO A 479 14.30 27.32 -9.61
N PRO A 480 15.11 26.92 -8.59
CA PRO A 480 15.55 25.55 -8.45
C PRO A 480 14.39 24.56 -8.18
N THR A 481 13.40 24.94 -7.38
CA THR A 481 12.21 24.09 -7.09
C THR A 481 11.37 23.92 -8.36
N ARG A 482 11.15 25.00 -9.11
CA ARG A 482 10.46 24.93 -10.40
C ARG A 482 11.19 24.03 -11.40
N ALA A 483 12.50 24.16 -11.52
CA ALA A 483 13.31 23.29 -12.38
C ALA A 483 13.21 21.81 -11.94
N ALA A 484 13.33 21.56 -10.63
CA ALA A 484 13.20 20.20 -10.07
C ALA A 484 11.82 19.57 -10.35
N CYS A 485 10.73 20.33 -10.33
CA CYS A 485 9.39 19.89 -10.70
C CYS A 485 9.34 19.43 -12.18
N ILE A 486 9.88 20.23 -13.09
CA ILE A 486 9.91 19.93 -14.53
C ILE A 486 10.80 18.71 -14.82
N GLU A 487 11.98 18.64 -14.21
CA GLU A 487 12.90 17.51 -14.34
C GLU A 487 12.32 16.21 -13.77
N LEU A 488 11.64 16.27 -12.63
CA LEU A 488 10.93 15.14 -12.05
C LEU A 488 9.88 14.60 -13.02
N ALA A 489 9.07 15.50 -13.61
CA ALA A 489 8.03 15.11 -14.56
C ALA A 489 8.61 14.39 -15.79
N ALA A 490 9.74 14.85 -16.30
CA ALA A 490 10.45 14.24 -17.41
C ALA A 490 11.05 12.88 -17.02
N GLU A 491 11.65 12.78 -15.82
CA GLU A 491 12.28 11.55 -15.34
C GLU A 491 11.27 10.42 -15.12
N ALA A 492 10.12 10.70 -14.50
CA ALA A 492 9.06 9.70 -14.32
C ALA A 492 8.57 9.15 -15.68
N ARG A 493 8.38 10.03 -16.68
CA ARG A 493 8.02 9.58 -18.03
C ARG A 493 9.12 8.72 -18.68
N ARG A 494 10.40 9.10 -18.51
CA ARG A 494 11.54 8.32 -19.03
C ARG A 494 11.55 6.91 -18.46
N ARG A 495 11.08 6.74 -17.22
CA ARG A 495 10.92 5.45 -16.53
C ARG A 495 9.63 4.71 -16.92
N GLY A 496 8.79 5.29 -17.79
CA GLY A 496 7.51 4.69 -18.19
C GLY A 496 6.40 4.85 -17.15
N MET A 497 6.55 5.75 -16.18
CA MET A 497 5.52 6.05 -15.18
C MET A 497 4.61 7.17 -15.68
N PRO A 498 3.32 6.90 -15.95
CA PRO A 498 2.36 7.93 -16.30
C PRO A 498 2.00 8.79 -15.08
N TRP A 499 1.69 10.06 -15.32
CA TRP A 499 1.19 10.98 -14.30
C TRP A 499 -0.34 10.87 -14.19
N TRP A 500 -0.84 10.57 -13.00
CA TRP A 500 -2.25 10.46 -12.69
C TRP A 500 -2.63 11.35 -11.52
N THR A 501 -3.81 11.97 -11.60
CA THR A 501 -4.42 12.67 -10.47
C THR A 501 -4.97 11.67 -9.44
N ALA A 502 -5.24 12.12 -8.23
CA ALA A 502 -5.82 11.28 -7.17
C ALA A 502 -7.18 10.70 -7.57
N THR A 503 -8.05 11.49 -8.21
CA THR A 503 -9.33 11.00 -8.75
C THR A 503 -9.13 9.88 -9.77
N ARG A 504 -8.14 9.98 -10.65
CA ARG A 504 -7.85 8.91 -11.62
C ARG A 504 -7.35 7.64 -10.95
N ILE A 505 -6.47 7.76 -9.96
CA ILE A 505 -5.99 6.62 -9.14
C ILE A 505 -7.17 5.98 -8.41
N ASN A 506 -8.00 6.77 -7.73
CA ASN A 506 -9.19 6.31 -7.03
C ASN A 506 -10.17 5.56 -7.94
N SER A 507 -10.50 6.15 -9.08
CA SER A 507 -11.43 5.54 -10.04
C SER A 507 -10.90 4.22 -10.60
N TRP A 508 -9.61 4.19 -10.98
CA TRP A 508 -8.96 2.96 -11.46
C TRP A 508 -8.97 1.86 -10.40
N GLU A 509 -8.53 2.18 -9.18
CA GLU A 509 -8.46 1.20 -8.10
C GLU A 509 -9.84 0.64 -7.75
N ARG A 510 -10.87 1.48 -7.67
CA ARG A 510 -12.24 1.03 -7.38
C ARG A 510 -12.82 0.17 -8.50
N SER A 511 -12.66 0.57 -9.76
CA SER A 511 -13.12 -0.24 -10.92
C SER A 511 -12.38 -1.59 -10.97
N ARG A 512 -11.06 -1.59 -10.75
CA ARG A 512 -10.24 -2.80 -10.68
C ARG A 512 -10.70 -3.73 -9.55
N ARG A 513 -10.96 -3.18 -8.36
CA ARG A 513 -11.45 -3.96 -7.20
C ARG A 513 -12.87 -4.49 -7.38
N GLY A 514 -13.65 -3.92 -8.29
CA GLY A 514 -14.97 -4.43 -8.69
C GLY A 514 -14.93 -5.69 -9.57
N VAL A 515 -13.73 -6.16 -9.98
CA VAL A 515 -13.59 -7.37 -10.80
C VAL A 515 -13.52 -8.61 -9.92
N GLU A 516 -14.38 -9.59 -10.15
CA GLU A 516 -14.30 -10.92 -9.55
C GLU A 516 -13.68 -11.90 -10.56
N LEU A 517 -12.62 -12.59 -10.14
CA LEU A 517 -11.88 -13.52 -10.97
C LEU A 517 -12.16 -14.97 -10.57
N SER A 518 -12.16 -15.87 -11.55
CA SER A 518 -12.04 -17.30 -11.30
C SER A 518 -11.29 -17.98 -12.43
N VAL A 519 -10.69 -19.13 -12.12
CA VAL A 519 -10.00 -19.99 -13.09
C VAL A 519 -10.42 -21.43 -12.87
N SER A 520 -10.57 -22.17 -13.96
CA SER A 520 -10.90 -23.60 -13.92
C SER A 520 -10.21 -24.35 -15.05
N PRO A 521 -9.97 -25.67 -14.90
CA PRO A 521 -9.47 -26.51 -15.98
C PRO A 521 -10.41 -26.49 -17.20
N HIS A 522 -9.83 -26.50 -18.39
CA HIS A 522 -10.52 -26.62 -19.67
C HIS A 522 -9.78 -27.61 -20.58
N PRO A 523 -10.45 -28.34 -21.49
CA PRO A 523 -9.78 -29.28 -22.40
C PRO A 523 -8.61 -28.65 -23.19
N ASP A 524 -8.73 -27.38 -23.55
CA ASP A 524 -7.70 -26.61 -24.28
C ASP A 524 -6.79 -25.79 -23.38
N GLY A 525 -6.80 -25.99 -22.04
CA GLY A 525 -5.94 -25.29 -21.09
C GLY A 525 -6.66 -24.83 -19.83
N LEU A 526 -6.82 -23.51 -19.64
CA LEU A 526 -7.49 -22.87 -18.49
C LEU A 526 -8.61 -21.95 -18.99
N ALA A 527 -9.81 -22.09 -18.43
CA ALA A 527 -10.86 -21.09 -18.55
C ALA A 527 -10.68 -20.03 -17.47
N VAL A 528 -10.56 -18.78 -17.89
CA VAL A 528 -10.48 -17.59 -17.03
C VAL A 528 -11.80 -16.84 -17.16
N LEU A 529 -12.44 -16.57 -16.04
CA LEU A 529 -13.67 -15.78 -15.96
C LEU A 529 -13.38 -14.50 -15.17
N ALA A 530 -13.92 -13.37 -15.65
CA ALA A 530 -13.94 -12.11 -14.93
C ALA A 530 -15.37 -11.55 -14.95
N GLN A 531 -15.93 -11.31 -13.79
CA GLN A 531 -17.20 -10.61 -13.64
C GLN A 531 -16.93 -9.21 -13.11
N SER A 532 -17.50 -8.19 -13.74
CA SER A 532 -17.30 -6.81 -13.35
C SER A 532 -18.58 -6.00 -13.43
N VAL A 533 -18.76 -5.07 -12.50
CA VAL A 533 -19.88 -4.12 -12.53
C VAL A 533 -19.63 -3.02 -13.57
N GLU A 534 -18.37 -2.61 -13.74
CA GLU A 534 -17.94 -1.55 -14.64
C GLU A 534 -16.89 -2.07 -15.63
N ALA A 535 -16.65 -1.29 -16.69
CA ALA A 535 -15.58 -1.59 -17.63
C ALA A 535 -14.19 -1.27 -17.03
N VAL A 536 -13.23 -2.19 -17.21
CA VAL A 536 -11.82 -2.01 -16.84
C VAL A 536 -10.98 -2.17 -18.11
N PRO A 537 -10.77 -1.08 -18.87
CA PRO A 537 -10.03 -1.14 -20.12
C PRO A 537 -8.54 -1.42 -19.90
N GLY A 538 -7.96 -2.25 -20.76
CA GLY A 538 -6.53 -2.59 -20.67
C GLY A 538 -6.16 -3.41 -19.44
N ALA A 539 -7.09 -4.14 -18.84
CA ALA A 539 -6.81 -4.97 -17.68
C ALA A 539 -5.76 -6.05 -18.00
N ALA A 540 -4.92 -6.35 -17.02
CA ALA A 540 -3.95 -7.44 -17.11
C ALA A 540 -4.24 -8.48 -16.02
N VAL A 541 -4.84 -9.60 -16.41
CA VAL A 541 -5.06 -10.76 -15.52
C VAL A 541 -3.80 -11.61 -15.52
N LEU A 542 -3.22 -11.82 -14.37
CA LEU A 542 -2.04 -12.65 -14.17
C LEU A 542 -2.44 -14.01 -13.61
N LEU A 543 -1.88 -15.07 -14.20
CA LEU A 543 -2.06 -16.43 -13.72
C LEU A 543 -0.74 -16.94 -13.14
N ALA A 544 -0.73 -17.20 -11.84
CA ALA A 544 0.31 -18.00 -11.23
C ALA A 544 0.03 -19.48 -11.59
N VAL A 545 0.88 -20.06 -12.41
CA VAL A 545 0.80 -21.47 -12.84
C VAL A 545 2.14 -22.15 -12.57
N PRO A 546 2.17 -23.47 -12.32
CA PRO A 546 3.40 -24.18 -11.95
C PRO A 546 4.52 -24.06 -12.99
N ASN A 547 4.17 -24.14 -14.27
CA ASN A 547 5.09 -24.09 -15.40
C ASN A 547 4.50 -23.25 -16.54
N PRO A 548 4.60 -21.92 -16.48
CA PRO A 548 4.13 -21.12 -17.60
C PRO A 548 4.99 -21.40 -18.84
N GLY A 549 4.32 -21.74 -19.93
CA GLY A 549 4.98 -21.95 -21.22
C GLY A 549 5.62 -20.68 -21.77
N THR A 550 6.42 -20.79 -22.79
CA THR A 550 7.08 -19.63 -23.44
C THR A 550 6.18 -18.91 -24.44
N GLY A 551 5.04 -19.48 -24.79
CA GLY A 551 4.12 -18.95 -25.80
C GLY A 551 2.65 -19.23 -25.46
N PRO A 552 2.11 -18.67 -24.35
CA PRO A 552 0.70 -18.85 -24.04
C PRO A 552 -0.17 -18.25 -25.14
N VAL A 553 -1.31 -18.89 -25.41
CA VAL A 553 -2.21 -18.53 -26.51
C VAL A 553 -3.64 -18.40 -26.01
N VAL A 554 -4.31 -17.30 -26.35
CA VAL A 554 -5.76 -17.17 -26.18
C VAL A 554 -6.47 -18.00 -27.26
N LYS A 555 -7.24 -19.00 -26.86
CA LYS A 555 -8.03 -19.89 -27.73
C LYS A 555 -9.44 -19.37 -27.93
N GLU A 556 -10.03 -18.80 -26.89
CA GLU A 556 -11.36 -18.19 -26.91
C GLU A 556 -11.32 -16.84 -26.20
N GLY A 557 -12.17 -15.91 -26.59
CA GLY A 557 -12.24 -14.54 -26.08
C GLY A 557 -11.33 -13.57 -26.83
N SER A 558 -11.50 -12.27 -26.58
CA SER A 558 -10.67 -11.21 -27.14
C SER A 558 -9.54 -10.85 -26.20
N GLY A 559 -8.33 -10.63 -26.72
CA GLY A 559 -7.16 -10.26 -25.94
C GLY A 559 -5.89 -10.93 -26.42
N SER A 560 -4.81 -10.74 -25.69
CA SER A 560 -3.52 -11.39 -25.94
C SER A 560 -2.96 -12.02 -24.68
N ALA A 561 -2.19 -13.09 -24.83
CA ALA A 561 -1.50 -13.73 -23.72
C ALA A 561 0.00 -13.76 -23.98
N ARG A 562 0.79 -13.56 -22.92
CA ARG A 562 2.26 -13.63 -22.96
C ARG A 562 2.81 -14.09 -21.60
N THR A 563 4.02 -14.60 -21.59
CA THR A 563 4.74 -14.82 -20.33
C THR A 563 5.43 -13.53 -19.92
N VAL A 564 5.23 -13.13 -18.66
CA VAL A 564 5.87 -11.96 -18.05
C VAL A 564 6.59 -12.34 -16.78
N ILE A 565 7.61 -11.56 -16.41
CA ILE A 565 8.27 -11.69 -15.11
C ILE A 565 7.73 -10.59 -14.20
N ARG A 566 7.18 -11.00 -13.04
CA ARG A 566 6.74 -10.11 -11.96
C ARG A 566 7.27 -10.65 -10.64
N PHE A 567 7.76 -9.79 -9.77
CA PHE A 567 8.38 -10.20 -8.50
C PHE A 567 9.42 -11.32 -8.67
N GLY A 568 10.22 -11.26 -9.77
CA GLY A 568 11.22 -12.26 -10.11
C GLY A 568 10.66 -13.64 -10.54
N ARG A 569 9.33 -13.76 -10.75
CA ARG A 569 8.66 -15.01 -11.14
C ARG A 569 7.96 -14.89 -12.49
N PRO A 570 7.87 -15.98 -13.25
CA PRO A 570 7.10 -16.01 -14.48
C PRO A 570 5.60 -16.18 -14.17
N PHE A 571 4.78 -15.39 -14.89
CA PHE A 571 3.32 -15.49 -14.92
C PHE A 571 2.83 -15.51 -16.36
N VAL A 572 1.66 -16.10 -16.59
CA VAL A 572 0.90 -15.86 -17.82
C VAL A 572 0.08 -14.60 -17.64
N GLU A 573 0.33 -13.58 -18.43
CA GLU A 573 -0.44 -12.34 -18.47
C GLU A 573 -1.44 -12.39 -19.61
N LEU A 574 -2.72 -12.29 -19.29
CA LEU A 574 -3.81 -12.05 -20.23
C LEU A 574 -4.13 -10.56 -20.22
N THR A 575 -3.86 -9.88 -21.32
CA THR A 575 -4.28 -8.49 -21.54
C THR A 575 -5.60 -8.47 -22.30
N ALA A 576 -6.62 -7.85 -21.71
CA ALA A 576 -7.94 -7.71 -22.31
C ALA A 576 -8.68 -6.49 -21.73
N ASP A 577 -9.63 -5.96 -22.47
CA ASP A 577 -10.63 -5.05 -21.92
C ASP A 577 -11.70 -5.90 -21.20
N ILE A 578 -11.86 -5.70 -19.91
CA ILE A 578 -12.96 -6.28 -19.15
C ILE A 578 -14.17 -5.36 -19.33
N VAL A 579 -15.25 -5.87 -19.87
CA VAL A 579 -16.52 -5.13 -20.00
C VAL A 579 -17.43 -5.40 -18.81
N ALA A 580 -18.40 -4.54 -18.56
CA ALA A 580 -19.42 -4.79 -17.54
C ALA A 580 -20.17 -6.10 -17.83
N GLY A 581 -20.38 -6.93 -16.82
CA GLY A 581 -20.94 -8.27 -16.91
C GLY A 581 -19.87 -9.37 -16.95
N ASP A 582 -20.22 -10.49 -17.56
CA ASP A 582 -19.38 -11.70 -17.61
C ASP A 582 -18.41 -11.65 -18.80
N ASN A 583 -17.14 -11.88 -18.52
CA ASN A 583 -16.07 -12.01 -19.51
C ASN A 583 -15.44 -13.40 -19.38
N ARG A 584 -15.14 -14.04 -20.51
CA ARG A 584 -14.55 -15.38 -20.51
C ARG A 584 -13.45 -15.52 -21.55
N TRP A 585 -12.38 -16.16 -21.14
CA TRP A 585 -11.28 -16.54 -22.02
C TRP A 585 -10.90 -17.99 -21.79
N VAL A 586 -10.34 -18.63 -22.82
CA VAL A 586 -9.66 -19.91 -22.70
C VAL A 586 -8.21 -19.70 -23.12
N ILE A 587 -7.27 -20.07 -22.26
CA ILE A 587 -5.84 -19.85 -22.46
C ILE A 587 -5.08 -21.16 -22.34
N THR A 588 -4.23 -21.46 -23.32
CA THR A 588 -3.18 -22.47 -23.15
C THR A 588 -1.98 -21.78 -22.51
N PRO A 589 -1.58 -22.14 -21.27
CA PRO A 589 -0.45 -21.54 -20.58
C PRO A 589 0.90 -21.77 -21.26
#